data_ecfa935f07b4f41f2d591870aeae18c5
#
_entry.id   ecfa935f07b4f41f2d591870aeae18c5
#
_cell.length_a   1.000
_cell.length_b   1.000
_cell.length_c   1.000
_cell.angle_alpha   90.00
_cell.angle_beta   90.00
_cell.angle_gamma   90.00
#
_symmetry.space_group_name_H-M   'P 1'
#
loop_
_entity.id
_entity.type
_entity.pdbx_description
1 polymer ?
#
loop_
_entity_poly.entity_id
_entity_poly.type
_entity_poly.pdbx_seq_one_letter_code
_entity_poly.pdbx_strand_id
1 'polypeptide(L)'
;IDRPEARPQAVVDEVLELFLELEADDAQLDCPFVFASAKTGSATLNLTVKNNDMKPLFDTILDYIPAPEGDPDAGTQVLISTIDYNEYVGRIGVGKVDNGKIAVNQEVVLCNHHDPDKQKKVKISKLYEFDGLNKVEVKEAGIGSIVAISGIADIHIGDTLCSPDHVEPIPFQKISEPTIAMQFMVNDSPLAGQEGKFITSRHIRDRLYRELNTDVSLRVEDTESPDRFKVSGRGELHLSVLIENMRREGYEFAVSKAEVLYKEDEQGHKLEPMELTYIDVPDEFSGVVIEKLSQRKGELRSMGAGTGGYTRLEFSIPARGLIGYRGEFM
;
A
#
# COMPACT_ATOMS: atom_id res chain seq x y z
N ILE A 1 -22.84 -20.03 -3.40
CA ILE A 1 -23.88 -20.80 -4.12
C ILE A 1 -25.15 -21.06 -3.30
N ASP A 2 -25.17 -20.71 -2.02
CA ASP A 2 -26.30 -20.93 -1.10
C ASP A 2 -27.32 -19.78 -1.06
N ARG A 3 -27.05 -18.65 -1.70
CA ARG A 3 -27.97 -17.51 -1.76
C ARG A 3 -29.03 -17.70 -2.85
N PRO A 4 -30.28 -17.25 -2.63
CA PRO A 4 -31.38 -17.38 -3.62
C PRO A 4 -31.05 -16.70 -4.97
N GLU A 5 -30.33 -15.58 -4.94
CA GLU A 5 -29.90 -14.79 -6.10
C GLU A 5 -28.59 -15.26 -6.74
N ALA A 6 -28.05 -16.40 -6.30
CA ALA A 6 -26.81 -16.95 -6.85
C ALA A 6 -26.95 -17.31 -8.34
N ARG A 7 -26.03 -16.82 -9.17
CA ARG A 7 -25.96 -17.07 -10.61
C ARG A 7 -24.55 -17.55 -11.03
N PRO A 8 -24.12 -18.70 -10.53
CA PRO A 8 -22.73 -19.13 -10.62
C PRO A 8 -22.21 -19.21 -12.05
N GLN A 9 -23.00 -19.70 -13.03
CA GLN A 9 -22.55 -19.80 -14.41
C GLN A 9 -22.35 -18.41 -15.05
N ALA A 10 -23.30 -17.49 -14.86
CA ALA A 10 -23.17 -16.13 -15.37
C ALA A 10 -21.97 -15.40 -14.78
N VAL A 11 -21.62 -15.67 -13.50
CA VAL A 11 -20.42 -15.09 -12.87
C VAL A 11 -19.14 -15.62 -13.53
N VAL A 12 -19.10 -16.91 -13.87
CA VAL A 12 -17.94 -17.48 -14.59
C VAL A 12 -17.75 -16.77 -15.94
N ASP A 13 -18.84 -16.60 -16.70
CA ASP A 13 -18.79 -15.95 -18.00
C ASP A 13 -18.34 -14.48 -17.88
N GLU A 14 -18.87 -13.72 -16.91
CA GLU A 14 -18.47 -12.34 -16.61
C GLU A 14 -17.01 -12.21 -16.18
N VAL A 15 -16.48 -13.18 -15.40
CA VAL A 15 -15.07 -13.19 -14.99
C VAL A 15 -14.15 -13.45 -16.18
N LEU A 16 -14.53 -14.38 -17.05
CA LEU A 16 -13.75 -14.67 -18.26
C LEU A 16 -13.76 -13.49 -19.25
N GLU A 17 -14.91 -12.80 -19.41
CA GLU A 17 -14.98 -11.56 -20.19
C GLU A 17 -14.05 -10.49 -19.62
N LEU A 18 -14.04 -10.30 -18.30
CA LEU A 18 -13.12 -9.37 -17.64
C LEU A 18 -11.65 -9.75 -17.88
N PHE A 19 -11.32 -11.03 -17.80
CA PHE A 19 -9.94 -11.49 -18.05
C PHE A 19 -9.52 -11.20 -19.50
N LEU A 20 -10.43 -11.39 -20.48
CA LEU A 20 -10.19 -11.05 -21.88
C LEU A 20 -9.98 -9.54 -22.07
N GLU A 21 -10.78 -8.70 -21.41
CA GLU A 21 -10.60 -7.24 -21.43
C GLU A 21 -9.27 -6.79 -20.83
N LEU A 22 -8.76 -7.53 -19.83
CA LEU A 22 -7.46 -7.30 -19.19
C LEU A 22 -6.28 -7.95 -19.95
N GLU A 23 -6.52 -8.47 -21.15
CA GLU A 23 -5.49 -9.14 -21.98
C GLU A 23 -4.82 -10.33 -21.28
N ALA A 24 -5.60 -11.11 -20.50
CA ALA A 24 -5.11 -12.31 -19.84
C ALA A 24 -4.62 -13.35 -20.86
N ASP A 25 -3.55 -14.06 -20.53
CA ASP A 25 -3.02 -15.15 -21.35
C ASP A 25 -3.85 -16.45 -21.23
N ASP A 26 -3.56 -17.42 -22.10
CA ASP A 26 -4.29 -18.70 -22.13
C ASP A 26 -4.21 -19.46 -20.79
N ALA A 27 -3.08 -19.37 -20.06
CA ALA A 27 -2.91 -20.03 -18.77
C ALA A 27 -3.77 -19.39 -17.68
N GLN A 28 -3.97 -18.08 -17.74
CA GLN A 28 -4.84 -17.33 -16.83
C GLN A 28 -6.32 -17.59 -17.14
N LEU A 29 -6.68 -17.74 -18.42
CA LEU A 29 -8.04 -18.06 -18.84
C LEU A 29 -8.44 -19.50 -18.50
N ASP A 30 -7.49 -20.43 -18.45
CA ASP A 30 -7.72 -21.84 -18.08
C ASP A 30 -7.67 -22.08 -16.55
N CYS A 31 -8.03 -21.05 -15.78
CA CYS A 31 -8.06 -21.15 -14.32
C CYS A 31 -9.24 -22.03 -13.82
N PRO A 32 -9.07 -22.80 -12.73
CA PRO A 32 -10.14 -23.62 -12.18
C PRO A 32 -11.21 -22.78 -11.46
N PHE A 33 -12.47 -23.12 -11.68
CA PHE A 33 -13.60 -22.54 -10.94
C PHE A 33 -14.10 -23.49 -9.89
N VAL A 34 -14.21 -23.02 -8.64
CA VAL A 34 -14.75 -23.77 -7.50
C VAL A 34 -15.99 -23.06 -6.95
N PHE A 35 -17.09 -23.78 -6.87
CA PHE A 35 -18.36 -23.27 -6.36
C PHE A 35 -18.49 -23.67 -4.90
N ALA A 36 -18.54 -22.71 -3.99
CA ALA A 36 -18.52 -23.00 -2.55
C ALA A 36 -19.56 -22.21 -1.75
N SER A 37 -19.90 -22.73 -0.58
CA SER A 37 -20.63 -22.04 0.47
C SER A 37 -19.91 -22.23 1.80
N ALA A 38 -19.29 -21.18 2.31
CA ALA A 38 -18.68 -21.20 3.63
C ALA A 38 -19.70 -21.44 4.75
N LYS A 39 -20.95 -20.96 4.57
CA LYS A 39 -22.04 -21.13 5.55
C LYS A 39 -22.43 -22.59 5.74
N THR A 40 -22.48 -23.37 4.66
CA THR A 40 -22.83 -24.81 4.71
C THR A 40 -21.60 -25.71 4.78
N GLY A 41 -20.39 -25.18 4.66
CA GLY A 41 -19.14 -25.94 4.65
C GLY A 41 -19.04 -26.88 3.45
N SER A 42 -19.50 -26.46 2.26
CA SER A 42 -19.53 -27.29 1.06
C SER A 42 -18.88 -26.62 -0.13
N ALA A 43 -18.19 -27.40 -0.96
CA ALA A 43 -17.58 -26.95 -2.21
C ALA A 43 -17.74 -28.00 -3.31
N THR A 44 -17.81 -27.58 -4.58
CA THR A 44 -17.90 -28.47 -5.74
C THR A 44 -17.22 -27.83 -6.96
N LEU A 45 -16.66 -28.64 -7.83
CA LEU A 45 -16.19 -28.24 -9.16
C LEU A 45 -17.30 -28.34 -10.21
N ASN A 46 -18.39 -29.06 -9.89
CA ASN A 46 -19.52 -29.26 -10.79
C ASN A 46 -20.84 -29.02 -10.05
N LEU A 47 -21.60 -28.04 -10.50
CA LEU A 47 -22.87 -27.61 -9.89
C LEU A 47 -23.94 -28.71 -9.87
N THR A 48 -23.82 -29.75 -10.75
CA THR A 48 -24.74 -30.88 -10.76
C THR A 48 -24.46 -31.91 -9.67
N VAL A 49 -23.27 -31.85 -9.05
CA VAL A 49 -22.83 -32.76 -8.00
C VAL A 49 -22.94 -32.08 -6.65
N LYS A 50 -23.78 -32.60 -5.78
CA LYS A 50 -23.85 -32.15 -4.39
C LYS A 50 -22.70 -32.73 -3.58
N ASN A 51 -21.97 -31.87 -2.91
CA ASN A 51 -20.94 -32.22 -1.97
C ASN A 51 -21.21 -31.58 -0.60
N ASN A 52 -20.83 -32.23 0.48
CA ASN A 52 -21.13 -31.81 1.85
C ASN A 52 -19.86 -31.38 2.62
N ASP A 53 -18.73 -31.21 1.95
CA ASP A 53 -17.48 -30.82 2.54
C ASP A 53 -16.73 -29.78 1.67
N MET A 54 -15.66 -29.23 2.20
CA MET A 54 -14.80 -28.25 1.53
C MET A 54 -13.61 -28.91 0.81
N LYS A 55 -13.54 -30.24 0.77
CA LYS A 55 -12.41 -30.97 0.18
C LYS A 55 -12.11 -30.55 -1.25
N PRO A 56 -13.08 -30.39 -2.18
CA PRO A 56 -12.80 -29.97 -3.53
C PRO A 56 -12.09 -28.60 -3.64
N LEU A 57 -12.39 -27.67 -2.74
CA LEU A 57 -11.70 -26.38 -2.67
C LEU A 57 -10.25 -26.57 -2.21
N PHE A 58 -10.03 -27.35 -1.15
CA PHE A 58 -8.68 -27.57 -0.63
C PHE A 58 -7.81 -28.39 -1.58
N ASP A 59 -8.37 -29.40 -2.23
CA ASP A 59 -7.67 -30.16 -3.25
C ASP A 59 -7.26 -29.25 -4.43
N THR A 60 -8.17 -28.40 -4.92
CA THR A 60 -7.85 -27.43 -5.99
C THR A 60 -6.74 -26.45 -5.58
N ILE A 61 -6.75 -25.96 -4.34
CA ILE A 61 -5.68 -25.10 -3.83
C ILE A 61 -4.34 -25.84 -3.85
N LEU A 62 -4.31 -27.07 -3.38
CA LEU A 62 -3.08 -27.88 -3.31
C LEU A 62 -2.54 -28.25 -4.70
N ASP A 63 -3.43 -28.49 -5.66
CA ASP A 63 -3.06 -28.89 -7.01
C ASP A 63 -2.67 -27.70 -7.91
N TYR A 64 -3.33 -26.56 -7.72
CA TYR A 64 -3.19 -25.41 -8.61
C TYR A 64 -2.19 -24.36 -8.11
N ILE A 65 -2.11 -24.14 -6.79
CA ILE A 65 -1.20 -23.14 -6.22
C ILE A 65 0.19 -23.77 -6.01
N PRO A 66 1.24 -23.28 -6.69
CA PRO A 66 2.59 -23.84 -6.52
C PRO A 66 3.12 -23.58 -5.11
N ALA A 67 3.97 -24.48 -4.64
CA ALA A 67 4.73 -24.25 -3.41
C ALA A 67 5.67 -23.03 -3.57
N PRO A 68 6.05 -22.36 -2.46
CA PRO A 68 7.01 -21.26 -2.52
C PRO A 68 8.31 -21.68 -3.22
N GLU A 69 8.73 -20.87 -4.18
CA GLU A 69 10.01 -21.06 -4.89
C GLU A 69 11.17 -20.52 -4.04
N GLY A 70 12.35 -21.11 -4.19
CA GLY A 70 13.59 -20.71 -3.53
C GLY A 70 14.47 -21.91 -3.17
N ASP A 71 15.70 -21.65 -2.73
CA ASP A 71 16.67 -22.65 -2.30
C ASP A 71 16.77 -22.66 -0.77
N PRO A 72 16.33 -23.75 -0.08
CA PRO A 72 16.39 -23.86 1.39
C PRO A 72 17.80 -23.92 1.95
N ASP A 73 18.79 -24.31 1.14
CA ASP A 73 20.18 -24.44 1.52
C ASP A 73 21.01 -23.20 1.14
N ALA A 74 20.43 -22.23 0.46
CA ALA A 74 21.05 -20.96 0.14
C ALA A 74 21.20 -20.05 1.38
N GLY A 75 21.92 -18.94 1.21
CA GLY A 75 21.99 -17.89 2.22
C GLY A 75 20.62 -17.25 2.48
N THR A 76 20.41 -16.78 3.70
CA THR A 76 19.18 -16.07 4.09
C THR A 76 18.93 -14.90 3.14
N GLN A 77 17.69 -14.78 2.66
CA GLN A 77 17.22 -13.64 1.87
C GLN A 77 15.75 -13.36 2.20
N VAL A 78 15.49 -12.19 2.81
CA VAL A 78 14.14 -11.76 3.25
C VAL A 78 13.89 -10.35 2.79
N LEU A 79 12.93 -10.15 1.90
CA LEU A 79 12.48 -8.82 1.48
C LEU A 79 11.45 -8.25 2.46
N ILE A 80 11.72 -7.07 2.99
CA ILE A 80 10.78 -6.36 3.86
C ILE A 80 9.74 -5.62 3.01
N SER A 81 8.50 -6.05 3.10
CA SER A 81 7.36 -5.52 2.34
C SER A 81 6.47 -4.59 3.15
N THR A 82 6.48 -4.69 4.48
CA THR A 82 5.65 -3.89 5.38
C THR A 82 6.40 -3.57 6.67
N ILE A 83 6.08 -2.43 7.28
CA ILE A 83 6.57 -2.03 8.59
C ILE A 83 5.39 -1.95 9.55
N ASP A 84 5.58 -2.54 10.74
CA ASP A 84 4.72 -2.38 11.89
C ASP A 84 5.50 -1.70 13.02
N TYR A 85 4.81 -1.22 14.03
CA TYR A 85 5.42 -0.55 15.16
C TYR A 85 4.79 -1.00 16.48
N ASN A 86 5.63 -1.25 17.45
CA ASN A 86 5.21 -1.56 18.81
C ASN A 86 6.04 -0.72 19.79
N GLU A 87 5.39 -0.08 20.77
CA GLU A 87 6.06 0.82 21.72
C GLU A 87 7.15 0.14 22.55
N TYR A 88 7.08 -1.18 22.75
CA TYR A 88 8.04 -1.95 23.56
C TYR A 88 9.24 -2.46 22.76
N VAL A 89 9.05 -2.81 21.49
CA VAL A 89 10.09 -3.42 20.65
C VAL A 89 10.54 -2.52 19.49
N GLY A 90 9.88 -1.38 19.31
CA GLY A 90 10.16 -0.44 18.23
C GLY A 90 9.61 -0.90 16.86
N ARG A 91 10.33 -0.57 15.80
CA ARG A 91 9.97 -0.99 14.44
C ARG A 91 10.09 -2.50 14.27
N ILE A 92 9.13 -3.05 13.55
CA ILE A 92 9.03 -4.46 13.19
C ILE A 92 8.93 -4.53 11.68
N GLY A 93 9.94 -5.11 11.02
CA GLY A 93 9.90 -5.39 9.59
C GLY A 93 9.11 -6.67 9.35
N VAL A 94 8.15 -6.63 8.43
CA VAL A 94 7.41 -7.81 7.99
C VAL A 94 7.81 -8.12 6.55
N GLY A 95 8.18 -9.36 6.30
CA GLY A 95 8.64 -9.80 5.00
C GLY A 95 8.49 -11.30 4.78
N LYS A 96 8.71 -11.72 3.54
CA LYS A 96 8.71 -13.13 3.14
C LYS A 96 10.14 -13.64 3.09
N VAL A 97 10.36 -14.87 3.55
CA VAL A 97 11.63 -15.59 3.37
C VAL A 97 11.65 -16.12 1.94
N ASP A 98 12.50 -15.55 1.09
CA ASP A 98 12.63 -15.94 -0.32
C ASP A 98 13.67 -17.04 -0.51
N ASN A 99 14.78 -17.02 0.25
CA ASN A 99 15.81 -18.07 0.23
C ASN A 99 16.33 -18.36 1.63
N GLY A 100 16.81 -19.57 1.81
CA GLY A 100 17.44 -20.05 3.04
C GLY A 100 16.50 -20.08 4.23
N LYS A 101 17.04 -19.72 5.37
CA LYS A 101 16.35 -19.65 6.66
C LYS A 101 16.75 -18.41 7.42
N ILE A 102 15.85 -17.91 8.27
CA ILE A 102 16.12 -16.83 9.21
C ILE A 102 15.91 -17.33 10.64
N ALA A 103 16.77 -16.93 11.57
CA ALA A 103 16.70 -17.38 12.96
C ALA A 103 16.94 -16.24 13.96
N VAL A 104 16.43 -16.41 15.18
CA VAL A 104 16.72 -15.52 16.30
C VAL A 104 18.21 -15.53 16.63
N ASN A 105 18.76 -14.38 16.95
CA ASN A 105 20.20 -14.15 17.21
C ASN A 105 21.12 -14.31 15.99
N GLN A 106 20.59 -14.57 14.81
CA GLN A 106 21.37 -14.60 13.58
C GLN A 106 21.90 -13.18 13.25
N GLU A 107 23.14 -13.11 12.80
CA GLU A 107 23.74 -11.93 12.20
C GLU A 107 23.42 -11.90 10.70
N VAL A 108 22.83 -10.82 10.23
CA VAL A 108 22.47 -10.60 8.82
C VAL A 108 22.93 -9.22 8.37
N VAL A 109 23.00 -9.02 7.05
CA VAL A 109 23.28 -7.73 6.44
C VAL A 109 21.97 -7.11 5.95
N LEU A 110 21.63 -5.94 6.45
CA LEU A 110 20.58 -5.09 5.92
C LEU A 110 21.12 -4.36 4.69
N CYS A 111 20.51 -4.56 3.54
CA CYS A 111 20.87 -3.94 2.26
C CYS A 111 19.63 -3.49 1.50
N ASN A 112 19.81 -2.70 0.42
CA ASN A 112 18.69 -2.19 -0.36
C ASN A 112 19.04 -2.15 -1.85
N HIS A 113 18.13 -2.58 -2.71
CA HIS A 113 18.33 -2.63 -4.15
C HIS A 113 18.56 -1.25 -4.80
N HIS A 114 17.89 -0.22 -4.30
CA HIS A 114 17.99 1.15 -4.83
C HIS A 114 19.10 1.99 -4.16
N ASP A 115 19.75 1.44 -3.12
CA ASP A 115 20.85 2.09 -2.40
C ASP A 115 21.94 1.03 -2.11
N PRO A 116 22.80 0.73 -3.10
CA PRO A 116 23.84 -0.30 -2.97
C PRO A 116 24.85 -0.02 -1.86
N ASP A 117 25.05 1.26 -1.50
CA ASP A 117 25.97 1.67 -0.43
C ASP A 117 25.38 1.44 0.97
N LYS A 118 24.07 1.25 1.07
CA LYS A 118 23.37 0.94 2.31
C LYS A 118 23.59 -0.52 2.69
N GLN A 119 24.68 -0.81 3.39
CA GLN A 119 24.96 -2.14 3.96
C GLN A 119 25.28 -2.01 5.43
N LYS A 120 24.51 -2.69 6.28
CA LYS A 120 24.67 -2.66 7.72
C LYS A 120 24.51 -4.06 8.31
N LYS A 121 25.50 -4.50 9.09
CA LYS A 121 25.36 -5.73 9.87
C LYS A 121 24.42 -5.49 11.05
N VAL A 122 23.43 -6.34 11.16
CA VAL A 122 22.41 -6.29 12.21
C VAL A 122 22.15 -7.68 12.77
N LYS A 123 21.59 -7.73 13.97
CA LYS A 123 21.26 -8.98 14.64
C LYS A 123 19.77 -9.08 14.87
N ILE A 124 19.18 -10.22 14.57
CA ILE A 124 17.76 -10.48 14.79
C ILE A 124 17.52 -10.68 16.29
N SER A 125 16.74 -9.79 16.90
CA SER A 125 16.42 -9.89 18.32
C SER A 125 15.27 -10.84 18.58
N LYS A 126 14.18 -10.70 17.83
CA LYS A 126 13.00 -11.56 17.88
C LYS A 126 12.45 -11.81 16.50
N LEU A 127 11.90 -13.00 16.33
CA LEU A 127 11.29 -13.49 15.11
C LEU A 127 9.90 -14.03 15.41
N TYR A 128 8.93 -13.65 14.60
CA TYR A 128 7.55 -14.10 14.72
C TYR A 128 7.03 -14.61 13.39
N GLU A 129 6.17 -15.61 13.44
CA GLU A 129 5.28 -16.00 12.34
C GLU A 129 3.83 -15.62 12.67
N PHE A 130 2.96 -15.67 11.66
CA PHE A 130 1.55 -15.33 11.82
C PHE A 130 0.72 -16.62 11.93
N ASP A 131 -0.01 -16.77 13.05
CA ASP A 131 -1.05 -17.78 13.23
C ASP A 131 -2.41 -17.08 13.28
N GLY A 132 -3.10 -17.07 12.14
CA GLY A 132 -4.26 -16.23 11.93
C GLY A 132 -3.92 -14.74 12.09
N LEU A 133 -4.51 -14.08 13.07
CA LEU A 133 -4.24 -12.66 13.38
C LEU A 133 -3.15 -12.47 14.45
N ASN A 134 -2.65 -13.54 15.04
CA ASN A 134 -1.68 -13.47 16.13
C ASN A 134 -0.26 -13.61 15.62
N LYS A 135 0.67 -12.88 16.24
CA LYS A 135 2.11 -13.05 16.06
C LYS A 135 2.61 -14.07 17.09
N VAL A 136 3.15 -15.18 16.62
CA VAL A 136 3.71 -16.26 17.45
C VAL A 136 5.23 -16.21 17.36
N GLU A 137 5.92 -16.13 18.50
CA GLU A 137 7.37 -16.11 18.55
C GLU A 137 7.94 -17.48 18.13
N VAL A 138 8.83 -17.48 17.15
CA VAL A 138 9.49 -18.67 16.62
C VAL A 138 11.02 -18.53 16.72
N LYS A 139 11.73 -19.66 16.73
CA LYS A 139 13.21 -19.67 16.78
C LYS A 139 13.83 -19.51 15.40
N GLU A 140 13.21 -20.11 14.40
CA GLU A 140 13.63 -20.06 12.99
C GLU A 140 12.40 -20.13 12.06
N ALA A 141 12.55 -19.63 10.84
CA ALA A 141 11.55 -19.69 9.77
C ALA A 141 12.26 -19.95 8.44
N GLY A 142 11.61 -20.73 7.55
CA GLY A 142 12.14 -21.13 6.25
C GLY A 142 11.45 -20.44 5.09
N ILE A 143 11.78 -20.89 3.88
CA ILE A 143 11.24 -20.39 2.61
C ILE A 143 9.71 -20.33 2.64
N GLY A 144 9.17 -19.24 2.10
CA GLY A 144 7.72 -18.99 2.00
C GLY A 144 7.08 -18.48 3.27
N SER A 145 7.74 -18.62 4.44
CA SER A 145 7.23 -18.04 5.68
C SER A 145 7.16 -16.51 5.59
N ILE A 146 6.02 -15.95 6.02
CA ILE A 146 5.89 -14.52 6.27
C ILE A 146 6.27 -14.27 7.72
N VAL A 147 7.33 -13.51 7.92
CA VAL A 147 7.93 -13.28 9.24
C VAL A 147 7.84 -11.82 9.66
N ALA A 148 7.70 -11.60 10.96
CA ALA A 148 7.84 -10.29 11.57
C ALA A 148 9.14 -10.27 12.41
N ILE A 149 9.99 -9.29 12.15
CA ILE A 149 11.37 -9.23 12.64
C ILE A 149 11.56 -7.95 13.43
N SER A 150 12.06 -8.07 14.67
CA SER A 150 12.37 -6.92 15.51
C SER A 150 13.85 -6.84 15.88
N GLY A 151 14.28 -5.67 16.35
CA GLY A 151 15.66 -5.39 16.76
C GLY A 151 16.45 -4.57 15.75
N ILE A 152 15.83 -4.12 14.66
CA ILE A 152 16.47 -3.29 13.64
C ILE A 152 15.72 -1.95 13.58
N ALA A 153 16.28 -0.94 14.25
CA ALA A 153 15.60 0.36 14.44
C ALA A 153 15.37 1.14 13.14
N ASP A 154 16.27 1.00 12.18
CA ASP A 154 16.28 1.70 10.88
C ASP A 154 15.89 0.80 9.69
N ILE A 155 15.06 -0.20 9.95
CA ILE A 155 14.49 -1.05 8.91
C ILE A 155 13.41 -0.30 8.12
N HIS A 156 13.43 -0.44 6.78
CA HIS A 156 12.47 0.21 5.88
C HIS A 156 11.88 -0.81 4.90
N ILE A 157 10.75 -0.45 4.30
CA ILE A 157 10.18 -1.22 3.19
C ILE A 157 11.16 -1.22 2.01
N GLY A 158 11.35 -2.40 1.41
CA GLY A 158 12.30 -2.63 0.32
C GLY A 158 13.71 -2.96 0.79
N ASP A 159 14.00 -2.92 2.08
CA ASP A 159 15.23 -3.48 2.60
C ASP A 159 15.21 -5.00 2.50
N THR A 160 16.35 -5.58 2.19
CA THR A 160 16.56 -7.02 2.17
C THR A 160 17.50 -7.41 3.31
N LEU A 161 17.16 -8.47 4.02
CA LEU A 161 18.05 -9.10 5.01
C LEU A 161 18.75 -10.27 4.35
N CYS A 162 20.06 -10.20 4.22
CA CYS A 162 20.88 -11.20 3.58
C CYS A 162 21.86 -11.86 4.55
N SER A 163 22.26 -13.10 4.26
CA SER A 163 23.44 -13.71 4.90
C SER A 163 24.69 -12.88 4.64
N PRO A 164 25.62 -12.75 5.61
CA PRO A 164 26.85 -11.96 5.42
C PRO A 164 27.75 -12.45 4.28
N ASP A 165 27.68 -13.75 3.97
CA ASP A 165 28.50 -14.39 2.94
C ASP A 165 27.92 -14.19 1.51
N HIS A 166 26.64 -13.80 1.41
CA HIS A 166 25.97 -13.58 0.14
C HIS A 166 24.97 -12.41 0.26
N VAL A 167 25.45 -11.20 -0.05
CA VAL A 167 24.66 -9.99 0.04
C VAL A 167 24.10 -9.64 -1.33
N GLU A 168 22.84 -10.00 -1.57
CA GLU A 168 22.13 -9.76 -2.82
C GLU A 168 20.74 -9.18 -2.52
N PRO A 169 20.56 -7.85 -2.68
CA PRO A 169 19.26 -7.22 -2.41
C PRO A 169 18.23 -7.60 -3.47
N ILE A 170 17.04 -7.96 -3.02
CA ILE A 170 15.91 -8.30 -3.89
C ILE A 170 15.38 -7.02 -4.55
N PRO A 171 15.17 -7.02 -5.89
CA PRO A 171 14.53 -5.90 -6.58
C PRO A 171 13.10 -5.65 -6.04
N PHE A 172 12.75 -4.40 -5.82
CA PHE A 172 11.41 -4.02 -5.41
C PHE A 172 11.00 -2.69 -6.06
N GLN A 173 9.69 -2.46 -6.13
CA GLN A 173 9.15 -1.20 -6.64
C GLN A 173 9.35 -0.08 -5.62
N LYS A 174 10.08 0.97 -6.01
CA LYS A 174 10.34 2.12 -5.13
C LYS A 174 9.03 2.80 -4.74
N ILE A 175 8.87 3.08 -3.43
CA ILE A 175 7.73 3.85 -2.93
C ILE A 175 7.81 5.27 -3.49
N SER A 176 6.68 5.76 -4.02
CA SER A 176 6.58 7.11 -4.56
C SER A 176 6.86 8.16 -3.50
N GLU A 177 7.66 9.15 -3.85
CA GLU A 177 7.94 10.29 -2.98
C GLU A 177 6.70 11.18 -2.83
N PRO A 178 6.61 11.94 -1.72
CA PRO A 178 5.56 12.93 -1.54
C PRO A 178 5.50 13.94 -2.69
N THR A 179 4.28 14.28 -3.12
CA THR A 179 4.04 15.26 -4.20
C THR A 179 3.40 16.56 -3.71
N ILE A 180 2.77 16.53 -2.55
CA ILE A 180 2.16 17.71 -1.92
C ILE A 180 2.58 17.85 -0.46
N ALA A 181 2.52 19.08 0.04
CA ALA A 181 2.74 19.41 1.44
C ALA A 181 1.63 20.32 1.97
N MET A 182 1.38 20.21 3.27
CA MET A 182 0.51 21.12 4.04
C MET A 182 1.23 21.50 5.33
N GLN A 183 0.90 22.67 5.87
CA GLN A 183 1.32 23.01 7.23
C GLN A 183 0.23 22.58 8.21
N PHE A 184 0.62 21.85 9.24
CA PHE A 184 -0.19 21.54 10.40
C PHE A 184 0.25 22.48 11.51
N MET A 185 -0.69 23.18 12.10
CA MET A 185 -0.38 24.23 13.08
C MET A 185 -1.35 24.23 14.24
N VAL A 186 -0.93 24.79 15.34
CA VAL A 186 -1.81 25.03 16.49
C VAL A 186 -2.98 25.91 16.04
N ASN A 187 -4.19 25.58 16.48
CA ASN A 187 -5.36 26.42 16.26
C ASN A 187 -5.26 27.67 17.14
N ASP A 188 -5.08 28.82 16.52
CA ASP A 188 -4.97 30.14 17.16
C ASP A 188 -6.25 30.97 17.00
N SER A 189 -7.34 30.35 16.49
CA SER A 189 -8.62 31.02 16.32
C SER A 189 -9.31 31.28 17.67
N PRO A 190 -10.31 32.23 17.73
CA PRO A 190 -11.11 32.47 18.92
C PRO A 190 -11.87 31.24 19.46
N LEU A 191 -12.01 30.20 18.65
CA LEU A 191 -12.71 28.94 18.97
C LEU A 191 -11.76 27.84 19.41
N ALA A 192 -10.45 28.13 19.57
CA ALA A 192 -9.44 27.15 19.96
C ALA A 192 -9.76 26.51 21.32
N GLY A 193 -9.57 25.17 21.40
CA GLY A 193 -9.74 24.39 22.62
C GLY A 193 -11.20 24.03 22.97
N GLN A 194 -12.13 24.19 22.04
CA GLN A 194 -13.55 23.87 22.28
C GLN A 194 -13.90 22.42 21.89
N GLU A 195 -13.25 21.86 20.90
CA GLU A 195 -13.60 20.53 20.38
C GLU A 195 -12.55 19.46 20.63
N GLY A 196 -11.27 19.81 20.73
CA GLY A 196 -10.17 18.88 20.91
C GLY A 196 -9.62 18.84 22.33
N LYS A 197 -9.06 17.67 22.71
CA LYS A 197 -8.32 17.51 23.98
C LYS A 197 -6.82 17.82 23.82
N PHE A 198 -6.28 17.55 22.63
CA PHE A 198 -4.86 17.67 22.31
C PHE A 198 -4.64 18.88 21.38
N ILE A 199 -4.38 20.03 21.99
CA ILE A 199 -4.37 21.34 21.30
C ILE A 199 -2.98 22.00 21.24
N THR A 200 -1.98 21.45 21.93
CA THR A 200 -0.64 22.07 22.00
C THR A 200 0.26 21.61 20.85
N SER A 201 1.25 22.43 20.48
CA SER A 201 2.25 22.09 19.47
C SER A 201 2.98 20.79 19.80
N ARG A 202 3.27 20.54 21.08
CA ARG A 202 3.89 19.29 21.51
C ARG A 202 3.00 18.08 21.21
N HIS A 203 1.72 18.13 21.51
CA HIS A 203 0.79 17.03 21.22
C HIS A 203 0.73 16.74 19.72
N ILE A 204 0.60 17.80 18.91
CA ILE A 204 0.53 17.68 17.43
C ILE A 204 1.83 17.09 16.91
N ARG A 205 2.98 17.60 17.36
CA ARG A 205 4.30 17.12 16.97
C ARG A 205 4.48 15.64 17.28
N ASP A 206 4.26 15.25 18.54
CA ASP A 206 4.44 13.88 19.00
C ASP A 206 3.55 12.90 18.20
N ARG A 207 2.33 13.31 17.86
CA ARG A 207 1.41 12.51 17.03
C ARG A 207 1.88 12.39 15.59
N LEU A 208 2.32 13.47 14.97
CA LEU A 208 2.83 13.48 13.59
C LEU A 208 4.09 12.62 13.47
N TYR A 209 5.03 12.75 14.40
CA TYR A 209 6.25 11.92 14.40
C TYR A 209 5.98 10.46 14.71
N ARG A 210 4.96 10.15 15.50
CA ARG A 210 4.52 8.78 15.73
C ARG A 210 3.99 8.13 14.44
N GLU A 211 3.30 8.89 13.57
CA GLU A 211 2.82 8.39 12.28
C GLU A 211 3.96 7.92 11.38
N LEU A 212 5.12 8.56 11.41
CA LEU A 212 6.30 8.16 10.64
C LEU A 212 6.81 6.75 10.96
N ASN A 213 6.40 6.16 12.07
CA ASN A 213 6.79 4.79 12.41
C ASN A 213 6.07 3.76 11.54
N THR A 214 4.87 4.08 11.04
CA THR A 214 4.02 3.18 10.25
C THR A 214 3.81 3.66 8.83
N ASP A 215 3.73 4.98 8.61
CA ASP A 215 3.56 5.55 7.27
C ASP A 215 4.91 5.98 6.67
N VAL A 216 5.45 5.13 5.83
CA VAL A 216 6.75 5.34 5.17
C VAL A 216 6.72 6.37 4.04
N SER A 217 5.54 6.77 3.58
CA SER A 217 5.35 7.75 2.51
C SER A 217 5.07 9.16 3.02
N LEU A 218 4.91 9.31 4.33
CA LEU A 218 4.75 10.59 4.98
C LEU A 218 6.12 11.20 5.35
N ARG A 219 6.26 12.50 5.23
CA ARG A 219 7.40 13.26 5.76
C ARG A 219 6.88 14.36 6.67
N VAL A 220 7.51 14.54 7.81
CA VAL A 220 7.23 15.59 8.77
C VAL A 220 8.52 16.35 9.04
N GLU A 221 8.47 17.67 8.88
CA GLU A 221 9.59 18.58 9.07
C GLU A 221 9.17 19.68 10.04
N ASP A 222 10.02 19.97 11.03
CA ASP A 222 9.86 21.14 11.88
C ASP A 222 10.08 22.39 11.01
N THR A 223 9.37 23.47 11.29
CA THR A 223 9.54 24.76 10.60
C THR A 223 10.26 25.76 11.53
N GLU A 224 10.53 26.97 11.02
CA GLU A 224 11.09 28.05 11.85
C GLU A 224 10.17 28.44 13.03
N SER A 225 8.86 28.19 12.89
CA SER A 225 7.89 28.42 13.95
C SER A 225 7.67 27.13 14.75
N PRO A 226 7.78 27.16 16.08
CA PRO A 226 7.60 25.97 16.93
C PRO A 226 6.17 25.43 16.95
N ASP A 227 5.20 26.22 16.44
CA ASP A 227 3.77 25.88 16.41
C ASP A 227 3.31 25.36 15.04
N ARG A 228 4.24 25.15 14.09
CA ARG A 228 3.94 24.73 12.73
C ARG A 228 4.84 23.60 12.27
N PHE A 229 4.25 22.64 11.59
CA PHE A 229 4.94 21.46 11.06
C PHE A 229 4.59 21.32 9.58
N LYS A 230 5.60 21.13 8.73
CA LYS A 230 5.38 20.83 7.32
C LYS A 230 5.19 19.33 7.18
N VAL A 231 4.03 18.92 6.69
CA VAL A 231 3.66 17.52 6.48
C VAL A 231 3.49 17.28 4.99
N SER A 232 4.28 16.38 4.44
CA SER A 232 4.30 16.06 3.02
C SER A 232 3.79 14.64 2.79
N GLY A 233 2.91 14.45 1.81
CA GLY A 233 2.28 13.18 1.49
C GLY A 233 2.13 12.96 -0.02
N ARG A 234 1.72 11.74 -0.39
CA ARG A 234 1.57 11.34 -1.80
C ARG A 234 0.43 12.04 -2.54
N GLY A 235 -0.53 12.60 -1.81
CA GLY A 235 -1.67 13.27 -2.43
C GLY A 235 -2.66 13.80 -1.40
N GLU A 236 -3.69 14.51 -1.88
CA GLU A 236 -4.71 15.15 -1.05
C GLU A 236 -5.45 14.14 -0.16
N LEU A 237 -5.85 12.99 -0.71
CA LEU A 237 -6.55 11.95 0.05
C LEU A 237 -5.70 11.42 1.21
N HIS A 238 -4.41 11.21 0.97
CA HIS A 238 -3.48 10.72 1.99
C HIS A 238 -3.44 11.64 3.20
N LEU A 239 -3.24 12.96 2.98
CA LEU A 239 -3.21 13.94 4.06
C LEU A 239 -4.59 14.14 4.70
N SER A 240 -5.69 14.03 3.93
CA SER A 240 -7.06 14.12 4.45
C SER A 240 -7.38 12.96 5.40
N VAL A 241 -6.91 11.76 5.10
CA VAL A 241 -7.07 10.59 5.99
C VAL A 241 -6.30 10.80 7.30
N LEU A 242 -5.06 11.31 7.24
CA LEU A 242 -4.28 11.66 8.44
C LEU A 242 -5.02 12.71 9.29
N ILE A 243 -5.51 13.79 8.67
CA ILE A 243 -6.29 14.84 9.36
C ILE A 243 -7.50 14.25 10.07
N GLU A 244 -8.27 13.41 9.38
CA GLU A 244 -9.47 12.80 9.94
C GLU A 244 -9.17 11.83 11.09
N ASN A 245 -8.11 11.03 10.96
CA ASN A 245 -7.66 10.13 12.03
C ASN A 245 -7.27 10.93 13.28
N MET A 246 -6.45 11.99 13.12
CA MET A 246 -6.07 12.85 14.22
C MET A 246 -7.28 13.52 14.87
N ARG A 247 -8.23 14.01 14.06
CA ARG A 247 -9.48 14.59 14.55
C ARG A 247 -10.26 13.59 15.41
N ARG A 248 -10.41 12.35 14.95
CA ARG A 248 -11.11 11.27 15.69
C ARG A 248 -10.41 10.89 16.99
N GLU A 249 -9.09 11.00 17.02
CA GLU A 249 -8.29 10.78 18.23
C GLU A 249 -8.42 11.94 19.25
N GLY A 250 -9.06 13.04 18.88
CA GLY A 250 -9.31 14.22 19.74
C GLY A 250 -8.25 15.30 19.63
N TYR A 251 -7.47 15.33 18.54
CA TYR A 251 -6.58 16.44 18.25
C TYR A 251 -7.36 17.59 17.60
N GLU A 252 -7.05 18.80 18.01
CA GLU A 252 -7.54 20.05 17.39
C GLU A 252 -6.34 20.83 16.87
N PHE A 253 -6.37 21.16 15.59
CA PHE A 253 -5.31 21.88 14.89
C PHE A 253 -5.86 22.57 13.64
N ALA A 254 -5.10 23.49 13.10
CA ALA A 254 -5.38 24.12 11.82
C ALA A 254 -4.46 23.57 10.73
N VAL A 255 -4.89 23.61 9.48
CA VAL A 255 -4.10 23.22 8.32
C VAL A 255 -4.07 24.32 7.27
N SER A 256 -2.96 24.45 6.54
CA SER A 256 -2.85 25.33 5.40
C SER A 256 -3.51 24.72 4.16
N LYS A 257 -3.58 25.49 3.08
CA LYS A 257 -3.83 24.92 1.75
C LYS A 257 -2.68 23.98 1.36
N ALA A 258 -3.02 22.96 0.57
CA ALA A 258 -2.02 22.07 0.00
C ALA A 258 -1.16 22.80 -1.04
N GLU A 259 0.14 22.58 -0.99
CA GLU A 259 1.12 23.10 -1.93
C GLU A 259 1.84 21.94 -2.61
N VAL A 260 2.10 22.07 -3.90
CA VAL A 260 2.83 21.06 -4.67
C VAL A 260 4.32 21.18 -4.39
N LEU A 261 4.97 20.04 -4.22
CA LEU A 261 6.42 19.95 -4.06
C LEU A 261 7.10 19.91 -5.42
N TYR A 262 7.92 20.92 -5.67
CA TYR A 262 8.77 20.98 -6.87
C TYR A 262 10.11 20.28 -6.62
N LYS A 263 10.63 19.66 -7.67
CA LYS A 263 12.01 19.16 -7.71
C LYS A 263 12.85 20.06 -8.60
N GLU A 264 14.16 19.97 -8.48
CA GLU A 264 15.09 20.62 -9.40
C GLU A 264 15.87 19.52 -10.14
N ASP A 265 16.03 19.69 -11.46
CA ASP A 265 16.90 18.83 -12.24
C ASP A 265 18.39 19.22 -12.05
N GLU A 266 19.29 18.44 -12.65
CA GLU A 266 20.74 18.72 -12.58
C GLU A 266 21.14 20.07 -13.19
N GLN A 267 20.26 20.70 -13.97
CA GLN A 267 20.45 21.99 -14.62
C GLN A 267 19.79 23.16 -13.85
N GLY A 268 19.12 22.86 -12.72
CA GLY A 268 18.44 23.86 -11.89
C GLY A 268 17.05 24.27 -12.38
N HIS A 269 16.44 23.53 -13.31
CA HIS A 269 15.06 23.76 -13.73
C HIS A 269 14.10 23.16 -12.73
N LYS A 270 13.02 23.88 -12.45
CA LYS A 270 11.93 23.37 -11.58
C LYS A 270 11.08 22.38 -12.32
N LEU A 271 10.95 21.19 -11.75
CA LEU A 271 10.08 20.12 -12.20
C LEU A 271 8.85 20.04 -11.29
N GLU A 272 7.65 19.99 -11.89
CA GLU A 272 6.42 19.71 -11.14
C GLU A 272 5.99 18.25 -11.30
N PRO A 273 5.37 17.64 -10.26
CA PRO A 273 4.85 16.29 -10.36
C PRO A 273 3.66 16.22 -11.32
N MET A 274 3.72 15.28 -12.24
CA MET A 274 2.64 14.96 -13.18
C MET A 274 1.96 13.67 -12.75
N GLU A 275 0.64 13.63 -12.87
CA GLU A 275 -0.20 12.46 -12.57
C GLU A 275 -0.77 11.89 -13.87
N LEU A 276 -0.72 10.57 -14.00
CA LEU A 276 -1.49 9.83 -15.00
C LEU A 276 -2.81 9.44 -14.35
N THR A 277 -3.91 10.02 -14.83
CA THR A 277 -5.21 9.88 -14.20
C THR A 277 -6.17 9.13 -15.12
N TYR A 278 -6.75 8.06 -14.61
CA TYR A 278 -7.80 7.28 -15.27
C TYR A 278 -9.15 7.64 -14.66
N ILE A 279 -10.12 7.98 -15.52
CA ILE A 279 -11.44 8.44 -15.11
C ILE A 279 -12.49 7.67 -15.89
N ASP A 280 -13.31 6.92 -15.18
CA ASP A 280 -14.50 6.30 -15.75
C ASP A 280 -15.72 7.18 -15.44
N VAL A 281 -16.37 7.66 -16.48
CA VAL A 281 -17.48 8.60 -16.37
C VAL A 281 -18.60 8.22 -17.33
N PRO A 282 -19.89 8.37 -16.96
CA PRO A 282 -20.98 8.18 -17.90
C PRO A 282 -20.79 8.99 -19.19
N ASP A 283 -21.10 8.42 -20.35
CA ASP A 283 -20.82 9.00 -21.66
C ASP A 283 -21.31 10.45 -21.79
N GLU A 284 -22.47 10.74 -21.22
CA GLU A 284 -23.08 12.10 -21.24
C GLU A 284 -22.25 13.18 -20.54
N PHE A 285 -21.38 12.80 -19.56
CA PHE A 285 -20.54 13.75 -18.80
C PHE A 285 -19.09 13.79 -19.28
N SER A 286 -18.69 12.95 -20.24
CA SER A 286 -17.30 12.87 -20.72
C SER A 286 -16.78 14.22 -21.23
N GLY A 287 -17.59 14.97 -21.96
CA GLY A 287 -17.24 16.30 -22.49
C GLY A 287 -16.99 17.33 -21.37
N VAL A 288 -17.79 17.31 -20.31
CA VAL A 288 -17.62 18.23 -19.16
C VAL A 288 -16.33 17.93 -18.42
N VAL A 289 -16.02 16.65 -18.21
CA VAL A 289 -14.77 16.22 -17.56
C VAL A 289 -13.56 16.63 -18.39
N ILE A 290 -13.59 16.42 -19.70
CA ILE A 290 -12.51 16.82 -20.61
C ILE A 290 -12.29 18.34 -20.55
N GLU A 291 -13.34 19.15 -20.60
CA GLU A 291 -13.25 20.60 -20.51
C GLU A 291 -12.62 21.03 -19.17
N LYS A 292 -13.13 20.52 -18.07
CA LYS A 292 -12.67 20.87 -16.71
C LYS A 292 -11.20 20.53 -16.49
N LEU A 293 -10.78 19.34 -16.88
CA LEU A 293 -9.38 18.90 -16.73
C LEU A 293 -8.44 19.66 -17.67
N SER A 294 -8.89 19.97 -18.89
CA SER A 294 -8.09 20.79 -19.82
C SER A 294 -7.87 22.20 -19.30
N GLN A 295 -8.88 22.83 -18.66
CA GLN A 295 -8.74 24.14 -17.98
C GLN A 295 -7.71 24.07 -16.84
N ARG A 296 -7.56 22.90 -16.20
CA ARG A 296 -6.61 22.61 -15.14
C ARG A 296 -5.23 22.15 -15.64
N LYS A 297 -4.96 22.34 -16.95
CA LYS A 297 -3.71 21.97 -17.64
C LYS A 297 -3.52 20.47 -17.81
N GLY A 298 -4.61 19.70 -17.79
CA GLY A 298 -4.59 18.29 -18.17
C GLY A 298 -4.55 18.11 -19.69
N GLU A 299 -3.77 17.14 -20.14
CA GLU A 299 -3.70 16.70 -21.54
C GLU A 299 -4.39 15.35 -21.67
N LEU A 300 -5.42 15.27 -22.52
CA LEU A 300 -6.07 14.00 -22.84
C LEU A 300 -5.09 13.10 -23.62
N ARG A 301 -4.78 11.94 -23.09
CA ARG A 301 -3.89 10.94 -23.69
C ARG A 301 -4.67 9.93 -24.52
N SER A 302 -5.71 9.38 -23.94
CA SER A 302 -6.59 8.44 -24.61
C SER A 302 -8.04 8.57 -24.14
N MET A 303 -8.96 8.10 -24.98
CA MET A 303 -10.38 8.00 -24.69
C MET A 303 -10.88 6.70 -25.31
N GLY A 304 -11.54 5.87 -24.50
CA GLY A 304 -12.08 4.58 -24.92
C GLY A 304 -13.47 4.35 -24.38
N ALA A 305 -14.24 3.50 -25.07
CA ALA A 305 -15.51 3.05 -24.56
C ALA A 305 -15.26 2.10 -23.37
N GLY A 306 -15.89 2.38 -22.25
CA GLY A 306 -15.97 1.47 -21.12
C GLY A 306 -17.20 0.57 -21.20
N THR A 307 -17.37 -0.29 -20.21
CA THR A 307 -18.56 -1.14 -20.12
C THR A 307 -19.76 -0.37 -19.57
N GLY A 308 -20.96 -0.71 -20.01
CA GLY A 308 -22.22 -0.23 -19.40
C GLY A 308 -22.56 1.24 -19.62
N GLY A 309 -22.10 1.88 -20.72
CA GLY A 309 -22.40 3.29 -21.04
C GLY A 309 -21.47 4.27 -20.31
N TYR A 310 -20.26 3.81 -19.99
CA TYR A 310 -19.17 4.65 -19.45
C TYR A 310 -18.09 4.87 -20.50
N THR A 311 -17.48 6.04 -20.44
CA THR A 311 -16.27 6.38 -21.19
C THR A 311 -15.08 6.41 -20.22
N ARG A 312 -13.99 5.71 -20.58
CA ARG A 312 -12.70 5.81 -19.89
C ARG A 312 -11.85 6.89 -20.52
N LEU A 313 -11.43 7.83 -19.71
CA LEU A 313 -10.53 8.92 -20.08
C LEU A 313 -9.19 8.76 -19.39
N GLU A 314 -8.11 8.94 -20.14
CA GLU A 314 -6.75 8.96 -19.61
C GLU A 314 -6.14 10.35 -19.79
N PHE A 315 -5.73 10.97 -18.68
CA PHE A 315 -5.15 12.30 -18.67
C PHE A 315 -3.77 12.31 -18.05
N SER A 316 -2.86 13.07 -18.65
CA SER A 316 -1.64 13.54 -18.00
C SER A 316 -1.89 14.95 -17.47
N ILE A 317 -1.87 15.13 -16.14
CA ILE A 317 -2.24 16.39 -15.50
C ILE A 317 -1.23 16.75 -14.40
N PRO A 318 -0.85 18.05 -14.24
CA PRO A 318 -0.07 18.46 -13.07
C PRO A 318 -0.82 18.16 -11.77
N ALA A 319 -0.13 17.63 -10.76
CA ALA A 319 -0.75 17.30 -9.46
C ALA A 319 -1.54 18.49 -8.86
N ARG A 320 -1.05 19.74 -9.05
CA ARG A 320 -1.78 20.96 -8.65
C ARG A 320 -3.14 21.11 -9.32
N GLY A 321 -3.32 20.55 -10.51
CA GLY A 321 -4.58 20.58 -11.27
C GLY A 321 -5.66 19.69 -10.66
N LEU A 322 -5.26 18.67 -9.87
CA LEU A 322 -6.19 17.76 -9.21
C LEU A 322 -6.64 18.24 -7.83
N ILE A 323 -5.92 19.19 -7.22
CA ILE A 323 -6.27 19.72 -5.89
C ILE A 323 -7.68 20.30 -5.94
N GLY A 324 -8.57 19.79 -5.08
CA GLY A 324 -9.98 20.17 -4.98
C GLY A 324 -10.88 19.68 -6.13
N TYR A 325 -10.33 19.03 -7.18
CA TYR A 325 -11.12 18.55 -8.32
C TYR A 325 -12.12 17.46 -7.92
N ARG A 326 -11.77 16.61 -6.96
CA ARG A 326 -12.65 15.55 -6.49
C ARG A 326 -14.02 16.07 -6.04
N GLY A 327 -14.08 17.21 -5.36
CA GLY A 327 -15.34 17.83 -4.92
C GLY A 327 -16.21 18.37 -6.06
N GLU A 328 -15.61 18.68 -7.21
CA GLU A 328 -16.34 19.07 -8.43
C GLU A 328 -16.79 17.85 -9.26
N PHE A 329 -16.04 16.76 -9.17
CA PHE A 329 -16.30 15.53 -9.94
C PHE A 329 -17.42 14.69 -9.32
N MET A 330 -17.52 14.61 -7.98
CA MET A 330 -18.57 13.90 -7.24
C MET A 330 -19.90 14.65 -7.25
#